data_340f38228f6d8332a4725414380ad9a2
#
_entry.id   340f38228f6d8332a4725414380ad9a2
#
_cell.length_a   1.000
_cell.length_b   1.000
_cell.length_c   1.000
_cell.angle_alpha   90.00
_cell.angle_beta   90.00
_cell.angle_gamma   90.00
#
_symmetry.space_group_name_H-M   'P 1'
#
loop_
_entity.id
_entity.type
_entity.pdbx_description
1 polymer ?
#
loop_
_entity_poly.entity_id
_entity_poly.type
_entity_poly.pdbx_seq_one_letter_code
_entity_poly.pdbx_strand_id
1 'polypeptide(L)'
;MGQMHLRALSSSKHVAVTSVLEPFESTAEKIRGLGYKVYPNLEQMVNAERLDGILVAAPTDQHLKVISEIAATGISILSEKPCGLNSDQARQAGEICSKNGVKLQVAYWRRFIPELREVARKIGSGEIGEVHFINASQWDESPPRKEFRLASGGIFVDMAVHEIDQIRWLTGQEVIKTKTSIFPQTEDSKGDTDSTQSILEMSGGAIGLVSLGRFHPGGDLVSAEVFTSKEHTRIEILTPSTGEKPQLDALRLQAESFANWVLGGPQEGATSADAEAALDIANQLKSNAGLAS
;
A
#
# COMPACT_ATOMS: atom_id res chain seq x y z
N MET A 1 8.32 -1.93 -7.34
CA MET A 1 6.86 -1.88 -7.65
C MET A 1 6.57 -1.60 -9.13
N GLY A 2 7.15 -0.60 -9.80
CA GLY A 2 6.83 -0.25 -11.19
C GLY A 2 6.79 -1.44 -12.17
N GLN A 3 7.77 -2.33 -12.14
CA GLN A 3 7.77 -3.53 -12.98
C GLN A 3 6.62 -4.51 -12.65
N MET A 4 6.21 -4.61 -11.37
CA MET A 4 5.05 -5.43 -10.99
C MET A 4 3.75 -4.87 -11.58
N HIS A 5 3.58 -3.54 -11.53
CA HIS A 5 2.44 -2.90 -12.19
C HIS A 5 2.43 -3.11 -13.71
N LEU A 6 3.58 -2.99 -14.39
CA LEU A 6 3.67 -3.29 -15.82
C LEU A 6 3.25 -4.73 -16.12
N ARG A 7 3.71 -5.69 -15.33
CA ARG A 7 3.30 -7.11 -15.46
C ARG A 7 1.81 -7.31 -15.16
N ALA A 8 1.30 -6.72 -14.08
CA ALA A 8 -0.10 -6.81 -13.70
C ALA A 8 -1.02 -6.26 -14.80
N LEU A 9 -0.68 -5.09 -15.33
CA LEU A 9 -1.49 -4.39 -16.33
C LEU A 9 -1.36 -4.96 -17.74
N SER A 10 -0.33 -5.75 -18.05
CA SER A 10 -0.18 -6.39 -19.35
C SER A 10 -1.36 -7.32 -19.72
N SER A 11 -2.09 -7.82 -18.72
CA SER A 11 -3.27 -8.66 -18.90
C SER A 11 -4.61 -7.91 -18.78
N SER A 12 -4.58 -6.61 -18.48
CA SER A 12 -5.80 -5.80 -18.34
C SER A 12 -6.47 -5.58 -19.69
N LYS A 13 -7.81 -5.63 -19.70
CA LYS A 13 -8.66 -5.29 -20.86
C LYS A 13 -9.25 -3.88 -20.74
N HIS A 14 -9.07 -3.23 -19.59
CA HIS A 14 -9.70 -1.95 -19.25
C HIS A 14 -8.69 -0.82 -19.07
N VAL A 15 -7.42 -1.15 -18.82
CA VAL A 15 -6.33 -0.20 -18.62
C VAL A 15 -5.16 -0.53 -19.54
N ALA A 16 -4.69 0.47 -20.29
CA ALA A 16 -3.51 0.35 -21.13
C ALA A 16 -2.38 1.24 -20.61
N VAL A 17 -1.21 0.69 -20.41
CA VAL A 17 0.00 1.48 -20.13
C VAL A 17 0.53 1.99 -21.47
N THR A 18 0.36 3.28 -21.73
CA THR A 18 0.78 3.92 -23.01
C THR A 18 2.22 4.39 -22.98
N SER A 19 2.71 4.79 -21.79
CA SER A 19 4.07 5.29 -21.61
C SER A 19 4.53 5.16 -20.17
N VAL A 20 5.84 5.28 -19.99
CA VAL A 20 6.51 5.26 -18.67
C VAL A 20 7.40 6.48 -18.55
N LEU A 21 7.42 7.12 -17.38
CA LEU A 21 8.42 8.11 -17.02
C LEU A 21 9.52 7.42 -16.22
N GLU A 22 10.75 7.47 -16.73
CA GLU A 22 11.92 6.90 -16.07
C GLU A 22 13.15 7.82 -16.34
N PRO A 23 13.64 8.51 -15.31
CA PRO A 23 14.74 9.46 -15.49
C PRO A 23 16.12 8.79 -15.63
N PHE A 24 16.26 7.52 -15.23
CA PHE A 24 17.53 6.79 -15.29
C PHE A 24 17.64 6.00 -16.59
N GLU A 25 18.57 6.39 -17.47
CA GLU A 25 18.72 5.83 -18.82
C GLU A 25 18.91 4.30 -18.82
N SER A 26 19.69 3.75 -17.87
CA SER A 26 19.90 2.31 -17.78
C SER A 26 18.62 1.49 -17.49
N THR A 27 17.67 2.09 -16.78
CA THR A 27 16.33 1.52 -16.53
C THR A 27 15.41 1.79 -17.72
N ALA A 28 15.48 3.00 -18.27
CA ALA A 28 14.69 3.40 -19.43
C ALA A 28 14.94 2.49 -20.65
N GLU A 29 16.20 2.12 -20.91
CA GLU A 29 16.55 1.18 -21.98
C GLU A 29 15.88 -0.19 -21.80
N LYS A 30 15.88 -0.72 -20.58
CA LYS A 30 15.20 -1.99 -20.28
C LYS A 30 13.70 -1.91 -20.53
N ILE A 31 13.08 -0.79 -20.15
CA ILE A 31 11.64 -0.57 -20.33
C ILE A 31 11.29 -0.39 -21.81
N ARG A 32 12.12 0.33 -22.58
CA ARG A 32 11.99 0.40 -24.07
C ARG A 32 12.12 -0.98 -24.70
N GLY A 33 13.03 -1.82 -24.20
CA GLY A 33 13.18 -3.22 -24.64
C GLY A 33 11.94 -4.08 -24.42
N LEU A 34 11.05 -3.70 -23.51
CA LEU A 34 9.74 -4.32 -23.29
C LEU A 34 8.65 -3.75 -24.22
N GLY A 35 8.97 -2.77 -25.09
CA GLY A 35 8.05 -2.18 -26.04
C GLY A 35 7.30 -0.93 -25.57
N TYR A 36 7.61 -0.40 -24.37
CA TYR A 36 6.97 0.81 -23.87
C TYR A 36 7.67 2.07 -24.39
N LYS A 37 6.88 3.14 -24.62
CA LYS A 37 7.43 4.48 -24.78
C LYS A 37 7.95 4.97 -23.43
N VAL A 38 9.13 5.58 -23.41
CA VAL A 38 9.75 6.07 -22.18
C VAL A 38 10.13 7.54 -22.32
N TYR A 39 9.72 8.32 -21.35
CA TYR A 39 10.00 9.74 -21.24
C TYR A 39 10.94 10.03 -20.04
N PRO A 40 11.89 10.96 -20.17
CA PRO A 40 12.83 11.28 -19.08
C PRO A 40 12.23 12.20 -18.01
N ASN A 41 11.11 12.88 -18.29
CA ASN A 41 10.46 13.81 -17.38
C ASN A 41 8.95 13.92 -17.67
N LEU A 42 8.22 14.49 -16.70
CA LEU A 42 6.77 14.64 -16.75
C LEU A 42 6.32 15.54 -17.90
N GLU A 43 6.98 16.69 -18.11
CA GLU A 43 6.62 17.68 -19.13
C GLU A 43 6.59 17.04 -20.52
N GLN A 44 7.63 16.30 -20.89
CA GLN A 44 7.67 15.63 -22.20
C GLN A 44 6.58 14.57 -22.34
N MET A 45 6.30 13.82 -21.25
CA MET A 45 5.27 12.79 -21.28
C MET A 45 3.87 13.39 -21.47
N VAL A 46 3.49 14.39 -20.71
CA VAL A 46 2.14 14.99 -20.77
C VAL A 46 1.93 15.81 -22.04
N ASN A 47 2.99 16.34 -22.64
CA ASN A 47 2.91 17.06 -23.92
C ASN A 47 2.75 16.09 -25.11
N ALA A 48 3.23 14.86 -25.00
CA ALA A 48 3.21 13.85 -26.07
C ALA A 48 2.02 12.88 -25.97
N GLU A 49 1.50 12.63 -24.78
CA GLU A 49 0.49 11.59 -24.53
C GLU A 49 -0.81 12.22 -23.96
N ARG A 50 -1.94 11.60 -24.30
CA ARG A 50 -3.22 11.87 -23.64
C ARG A 50 -3.43 10.82 -22.57
N LEU A 51 -3.31 11.22 -21.31
CA LEU A 51 -3.36 10.33 -20.15
C LEU A 51 -4.66 10.57 -19.37
N ASP A 52 -5.40 9.52 -19.07
CA ASP A 52 -6.55 9.57 -18.16
C ASP A 52 -6.12 9.54 -16.71
N GLY A 53 -4.95 8.94 -16.41
CA GLY A 53 -4.36 8.85 -15.07
C GLY A 53 -2.89 8.51 -15.12
N ILE A 54 -2.20 8.75 -14.01
CA ILE A 54 -0.77 8.40 -13.81
C ILE A 54 -0.65 7.54 -12.57
N LEU A 55 0.06 6.38 -12.71
CA LEU A 55 0.45 5.54 -11.61
C LEU A 55 1.86 5.94 -11.15
N VAL A 56 2.00 6.30 -9.87
CA VAL A 56 3.27 6.68 -9.24
C VAL A 56 3.84 5.48 -8.51
N ALA A 57 5.02 5.02 -8.93
CA ALA A 57 5.80 3.95 -8.31
C ALA A 57 7.24 4.41 -8.03
N ALA A 58 7.43 5.67 -7.71
CA ALA A 58 8.68 6.28 -7.31
C ALA A 58 9.14 5.80 -5.92
N PRO A 59 10.38 6.06 -5.49
CA PRO A 59 10.77 5.89 -4.10
C PRO A 59 9.89 6.69 -3.13
N THR A 60 9.64 6.16 -1.93
CA THR A 60 8.69 6.72 -0.95
C THR A 60 8.99 8.18 -0.59
N ASP A 61 10.25 8.53 -0.45
CA ASP A 61 10.72 9.88 -0.14
C ASP A 61 10.45 10.90 -1.26
N GLN A 62 10.13 10.43 -2.48
CA GLN A 62 9.80 11.26 -3.64
C GLN A 62 8.28 11.40 -3.87
N HIS A 63 7.44 10.63 -3.17
CA HIS A 63 6.00 10.56 -3.47
C HIS A 63 5.33 11.94 -3.42
N LEU A 64 5.48 12.70 -2.34
CA LEU A 64 4.85 14.01 -2.20
C LEU A 64 5.25 14.98 -3.32
N LYS A 65 6.54 15.02 -3.69
CA LYS A 65 7.05 15.85 -4.78
C LYS A 65 6.41 15.45 -6.12
N VAL A 66 6.47 14.17 -6.46
CA VAL A 66 5.95 13.65 -7.74
C VAL A 66 4.44 13.84 -7.82
N ILE A 67 3.71 13.55 -6.74
CA ILE A 67 2.25 13.79 -6.68
C ILE A 67 1.94 15.27 -6.91
N SER A 68 2.70 16.18 -6.29
CA SER A 68 2.51 17.63 -6.44
C SER A 68 2.73 18.09 -7.89
N GLU A 69 3.76 17.59 -8.54
CA GLU A 69 4.06 17.91 -9.95
C GLU A 69 2.97 17.38 -10.88
N ILE A 70 2.48 16.15 -10.67
CA ILE A 70 1.39 15.57 -11.48
C ILE A 70 0.07 16.30 -11.23
N ALA A 71 -0.26 16.60 -9.97
CA ALA A 71 -1.50 17.31 -9.63
C ALA A 71 -1.62 18.66 -10.33
N ALA A 72 -0.50 19.37 -10.53
CA ALA A 72 -0.48 20.63 -11.27
C ALA A 72 -0.86 20.46 -12.76
N THR A 73 -0.81 19.26 -13.31
CA THR A 73 -1.25 18.98 -14.70
C THR A 73 -2.74 18.67 -14.81
N GLY A 74 -3.45 18.50 -13.68
CA GLY A 74 -4.87 18.13 -13.64
C GLY A 74 -5.14 16.64 -13.89
N ILE A 75 -4.12 15.79 -14.00
CA ILE A 75 -4.25 14.36 -14.27
C ILE A 75 -4.42 13.59 -12.95
N SER A 76 -5.38 12.66 -12.91
CA SER A 76 -5.66 11.84 -11.72
C SER A 76 -4.54 10.84 -11.40
N ILE A 77 -4.37 10.51 -10.11
CA ILE A 77 -3.19 9.82 -9.59
C ILE A 77 -3.59 8.55 -8.84
N LEU A 78 -2.97 7.41 -9.21
CA LEU A 78 -2.86 6.22 -8.38
C LEU A 78 -1.43 6.17 -7.84
N SER A 79 -1.25 6.47 -6.54
CA SER A 79 0.08 6.48 -5.93
C SER A 79 0.35 5.19 -5.16
N GLU A 80 1.53 4.62 -5.35
CA GLU A 80 2.01 3.56 -4.45
C GLU A 80 1.99 4.04 -2.99
N LYS A 81 1.77 3.07 -2.11
CA LYS A 81 1.84 3.29 -0.67
C LYS A 81 3.31 3.57 -0.25
N PRO A 82 3.53 4.23 0.85
CA PRO A 82 2.59 4.77 1.84
C PRO A 82 2.12 6.21 1.55
N CYS A 83 2.31 6.75 0.37
CA CYS A 83 1.95 8.11 -0.05
C CYS A 83 2.80 9.22 0.59
N GLY A 84 3.89 8.87 1.26
CA GLY A 84 4.83 9.74 1.96
C GLY A 84 5.51 9.01 3.11
N LEU A 85 6.49 9.63 3.76
CA LEU A 85 7.23 9.05 4.89
C LEU A 85 6.52 9.24 6.24
N ASN A 86 5.54 10.14 6.30
CA ASN A 86 4.76 10.44 7.50
C ASN A 86 3.34 10.91 7.15
N SER A 87 2.48 10.99 8.17
CA SER A 87 1.08 11.38 8.04
C SER A 87 0.90 12.78 7.45
N ASP A 88 1.75 13.74 7.80
CA ASP A 88 1.71 15.10 7.25
C ASP A 88 1.92 15.12 5.73
N GLN A 89 2.83 14.31 5.21
CA GLN A 89 3.06 14.22 3.77
C GLN A 89 1.86 13.59 3.04
N ALA A 90 1.24 12.56 3.61
CA ALA A 90 0.03 11.96 3.04
C ALA A 90 -1.15 12.94 3.02
N ARG A 91 -1.33 13.71 4.12
CA ARG A 91 -2.33 14.78 4.20
C ARG A 91 -2.07 15.86 3.16
N GLN A 92 -0.84 16.38 3.06
CA GLN A 92 -0.47 17.39 2.07
C GLN A 92 -0.71 16.91 0.64
N ALA A 93 -0.39 15.66 0.31
CA ALA A 93 -0.66 15.06 -1.00
C ALA A 93 -2.17 15.11 -1.33
N GLY A 94 -3.02 14.76 -0.37
CA GLY A 94 -4.47 14.83 -0.50
C GLY A 94 -4.99 16.27 -0.70
N GLU A 95 -4.49 17.23 0.11
CA GLU A 95 -4.86 18.65 0.00
C GLU A 95 -4.45 19.24 -1.36
N ILE A 96 -3.24 18.94 -1.84
CA ILE A 96 -2.74 19.40 -3.14
C ILE A 96 -3.61 18.84 -4.27
N CYS A 97 -3.92 17.55 -4.25
CA CYS A 97 -4.77 16.92 -5.27
C CYS A 97 -6.18 17.52 -5.24
N SER A 98 -6.79 17.65 -4.05
CA SER A 98 -8.11 18.26 -3.88
C SER A 98 -8.15 19.70 -4.40
N LYS A 99 -7.15 20.51 -4.08
CA LYS A 99 -7.03 21.91 -4.54
C LYS A 99 -6.94 22.02 -6.07
N ASN A 100 -6.35 21.03 -6.72
CA ASN A 100 -6.23 20.98 -8.20
C ASN A 100 -7.38 20.22 -8.88
N GLY A 101 -8.39 19.74 -8.13
CA GLY A 101 -9.49 18.95 -8.67
C GLY A 101 -9.07 17.56 -9.17
N VAL A 102 -7.95 17.03 -8.68
CA VAL A 102 -7.34 15.77 -9.07
C VAL A 102 -7.76 14.65 -8.13
N LYS A 103 -8.17 13.52 -8.68
CA LYS A 103 -8.45 12.30 -7.89
C LYS A 103 -7.13 11.64 -7.48
N LEU A 104 -6.97 11.36 -6.18
CA LEU A 104 -5.83 10.64 -5.63
C LEU A 104 -6.30 9.37 -4.94
N GLN A 105 -5.85 8.21 -5.43
CA GLN A 105 -6.02 6.91 -4.78
C GLN A 105 -4.65 6.40 -4.30
N VAL A 106 -4.60 5.83 -3.09
CA VAL A 106 -3.40 5.20 -2.56
C VAL A 106 -3.45 3.69 -2.75
N ALA A 107 -2.34 3.10 -3.18
CA ALA A 107 -2.27 1.72 -3.65
C ALA A 107 -2.18 0.70 -2.50
N TYR A 108 -3.18 0.66 -1.63
CA TYR A 108 -3.37 -0.44 -0.68
C TYR A 108 -4.05 -1.62 -1.41
N TRP A 109 -3.25 -2.37 -2.16
CA TRP A 109 -3.70 -3.42 -3.08
C TRP A 109 -4.49 -4.55 -2.40
N ARG A 110 -4.29 -4.77 -1.09
CA ARG A 110 -5.03 -5.80 -0.33
C ARG A 110 -6.54 -5.55 -0.30
N ARG A 111 -6.98 -4.29 -0.42
CA ARG A 111 -8.40 -3.95 -0.59
C ARG A 111 -9.02 -4.52 -1.88
N PHE A 112 -8.20 -5.09 -2.78
CA PHE A 112 -8.60 -5.70 -4.06
C PHE A 112 -8.39 -7.20 -4.10
N ILE A 113 -8.06 -7.83 -2.98
CA ILE A 113 -8.10 -9.28 -2.81
C ILE A 113 -9.56 -9.73 -2.68
N PRO A 114 -10.06 -10.63 -3.57
CA PRO A 114 -11.48 -10.99 -3.62
C PRO A 114 -11.99 -11.55 -2.28
N GLU A 115 -11.22 -12.39 -1.61
CA GLU A 115 -11.57 -13.00 -0.33
C GLU A 115 -11.68 -11.95 0.78
N LEU A 116 -10.78 -10.95 0.82
CA LEU A 116 -10.87 -9.85 1.79
C LEU A 116 -12.06 -8.94 1.49
N ARG A 117 -12.37 -8.68 0.22
CA ARG A 117 -13.56 -7.90 -0.17
C ARG A 117 -14.86 -8.60 0.25
N GLU A 118 -14.92 -9.92 0.11
CA GLU A 118 -16.09 -10.69 0.57
C GLU A 118 -16.23 -10.64 2.10
N VAL A 119 -15.14 -10.76 2.85
CA VAL A 119 -15.16 -10.60 4.32
C VAL A 119 -15.61 -9.18 4.69
N ALA A 120 -15.07 -8.14 4.03
CA ALA A 120 -15.51 -6.76 4.26
C ALA A 120 -17.00 -6.56 4.00
N ARG A 121 -17.53 -7.14 2.91
CA ARG A 121 -18.96 -7.12 2.58
C ARG A 121 -19.78 -7.78 3.68
N LYS A 122 -19.39 -8.96 4.13
CA LYS A 122 -20.09 -9.72 5.19
C LYS A 122 -20.07 -8.99 6.53
N ILE A 123 -18.95 -8.34 6.88
CA ILE A 123 -18.87 -7.50 8.09
C ILE A 123 -19.82 -6.32 7.95
N GLY A 124 -19.73 -5.58 6.83
CA GLY A 124 -20.57 -4.40 6.58
C GLY A 124 -22.07 -4.68 6.54
N SER A 125 -22.48 -5.88 6.13
CA SER A 125 -23.88 -6.33 6.14
C SER A 125 -24.35 -6.91 7.48
N GLY A 126 -23.45 -7.12 8.46
CA GLY A 126 -23.74 -7.80 9.72
C GLY A 126 -23.95 -9.33 9.60
N GLU A 127 -23.70 -9.91 8.43
CA GLU A 127 -23.91 -11.34 8.14
C GLU A 127 -23.11 -12.22 9.11
N ILE A 128 -21.84 -11.90 9.32
CA ILE A 128 -20.93 -12.66 10.18
C ILE A 128 -20.83 -12.11 11.61
N GLY A 129 -21.62 -11.08 11.95
CA GLY A 129 -21.67 -10.50 13.29
C GLY A 129 -20.56 -9.49 13.55
N GLU A 130 -20.30 -9.20 14.83
CA GLU A 130 -19.32 -8.22 15.27
C GLU A 130 -17.92 -8.79 15.21
N VAL A 131 -16.96 -7.98 14.75
CA VAL A 131 -15.54 -8.34 14.73
C VAL A 131 -14.97 -8.21 16.14
N HIS A 132 -14.40 -9.30 16.66
CA HIS A 132 -13.74 -9.32 17.95
C HIS A 132 -12.23 -9.21 17.82
N PHE A 133 -11.64 -9.89 16.83
CA PHE A 133 -10.19 -9.93 16.67
C PHE A 133 -9.80 -10.10 15.19
N ILE A 134 -8.77 -9.36 14.77
CA ILE A 134 -8.12 -9.56 13.46
C ILE A 134 -6.62 -9.72 13.67
N ASN A 135 -6.07 -10.80 13.15
CA ASN A 135 -4.63 -10.97 12.97
C ASN A 135 -4.27 -10.69 11.52
N ALA A 136 -3.47 -9.67 11.26
CA ALA A 136 -2.92 -9.34 9.95
C ALA A 136 -1.40 -9.55 9.98
N SER A 137 -0.89 -10.40 9.10
CA SER A 137 0.49 -10.84 9.14
C SER A 137 1.17 -10.67 7.78
N GLN A 138 2.40 -10.15 7.81
CA GLN A 138 3.32 -10.18 6.67
C GLN A 138 4.71 -10.60 7.14
N TRP A 139 5.24 -11.64 6.49
CA TRP A 139 6.58 -12.17 6.74
C TRP A 139 7.30 -12.30 5.41
N ASP A 140 8.31 -11.46 5.19
CA ASP A 140 9.14 -11.51 3.98
C ASP A 140 10.22 -12.58 4.10
N GLU A 141 10.67 -13.11 2.97
CA GLU A 141 11.69 -14.16 2.91
C GLU A 141 13.02 -13.73 3.55
N SER A 142 13.41 -12.48 3.32
CA SER A 142 14.69 -11.94 3.78
C SER A 142 14.64 -10.44 4.02
N PRO A 143 15.52 -9.93 4.91
CA PRO A 143 15.65 -8.50 5.14
C PRO A 143 16.06 -7.74 3.85
N PRO A 144 15.47 -6.56 3.59
CA PRO A 144 15.90 -5.73 2.48
C PRO A 144 17.27 -5.11 2.75
N ARG A 145 17.90 -4.59 1.69
CA ARG A 145 19.17 -3.88 1.79
C ARG A 145 19.05 -2.65 2.69
N LYS A 146 20.15 -2.27 3.34
CA LYS A 146 20.22 -1.15 4.27
C LYS A 146 19.74 0.17 3.66
N GLU A 147 20.12 0.44 2.41
CA GLU A 147 19.72 1.64 1.69
C GLU A 147 18.20 1.73 1.54
N PHE A 148 17.54 0.60 1.26
CA PHE A 148 16.09 0.55 1.18
C PHE A 148 15.42 0.81 2.54
N ARG A 149 15.94 0.22 3.63
CA ARG A 149 15.41 0.46 4.98
C ARG A 149 15.40 1.95 5.33
N LEU A 150 16.49 2.66 5.00
CA LEU A 150 16.63 4.09 5.27
C LEU A 150 15.65 4.93 4.42
N ALA A 151 15.50 4.58 3.14
CA ALA A 151 14.64 5.31 2.21
C ALA A 151 13.14 5.01 2.40
N SER A 152 12.78 3.82 2.90
CA SER A 152 11.39 3.40 3.08
C SER A 152 10.78 3.77 4.43
N GLY A 153 11.56 4.26 5.38
CA GLY A 153 11.11 4.57 6.75
C GLY A 153 11.09 3.38 7.71
N GLY A 154 11.63 2.22 7.30
CA GLY A 154 11.72 1.00 8.11
C GLY A 154 10.45 0.16 8.10
N ILE A 155 10.44 -0.93 8.90
CA ILE A 155 9.38 -1.95 8.88
C ILE A 155 7.97 -1.38 9.16
N PHE A 156 7.87 -0.36 10.00
CA PHE A 156 6.58 0.23 10.35
C PHE A 156 5.98 1.03 9.20
N VAL A 157 6.78 1.85 8.52
CA VAL A 157 6.32 2.70 7.41
C VAL A 157 6.21 1.88 6.11
N ASP A 158 7.10 0.91 5.91
CA ASP A 158 7.10 0.08 4.71
C ASP A 158 6.05 -1.04 4.76
N MET A 159 5.98 -1.78 5.88
CA MET A 159 5.13 -2.96 6.00
C MET A 159 3.85 -2.68 6.81
N ALA A 160 3.96 -2.20 8.07
CA ALA A 160 2.80 -2.12 8.97
C ALA A 160 1.63 -1.29 8.43
N VAL A 161 1.87 -0.33 7.56
CA VAL A 161 0.81 0.47 6.94
C VAL A 161 -0.20 -0.39 6.17
N HIS A 162 0.21 -1.55 5.64
CA HIS A 162 -0.69 -2.49 4.97
C HIS A 162 -1.63 -3.18 5.95
N GLU A 163 -1.09 -3.69 7.06
CA GLU A 163 -1.85 -4.37 8.10
C GLU A 163 -2.79 -3.41 8.81
N ILE A 164 -2.30 -2.20 9.11
CA ILE A 164 -3.09 -1.13 9.75
C ILE A 164 -4.26 -0.72 8.86
N ASP A 165 -3.99 -0.44 7.58
CA ASP A 165 -5.04 -0.13 6.61
C ASP A 165 -6.07 -1.26 6.51
N GLN A 166 -5.61 -2.50 6.38
CA GLN A 166 -6.47 -3.67 6.27
C GLN A 166 -7.36 -3.85 7.50
N ILE A 167 -6.82 -3.71 8.73
CA ILE A 167 -7.60 -3.84 9.97
C ILE A 167 -8.64 -2.71 10.07
N ARG A 168 -8.25 -1.46 9.80
CA ARG A 168 -9.18 -0.32 9.81
C ARG A 168 -10.28 -0.49 8.76
N TRP A 169 -9.93 -0.86 7.54
CA TRP A 169 -10.88 -1.06 6.44
C TRP A 169 -11.86 -2.20 6.72
N LEU A 170 -11.39 -3.35 7.19
CA LEU A 170 -12.26 -4.51 7.50
C LEU A 170 -13.20 -4.23 8.67
N THR A 171 -12.72 -3.58 9.73
CA THR A 171 -13.52 -3.31 10.92
C THR A 171 -14.44 -2.10 10.77
N GLY A 172 -14.09 -1.15 9.91
CA GLY A 172 -14.70 0.19 9.90
C GLY A 172 -14.46 0.98 11.18
N GLN A 173 -13.43 0.62 11.97
CA GLN A 173 -13.12 1.23 13.27
C GLN A 173 -11.76 1.92 13.23
N GLU A 174 -11.59 2.94 14.08
CA GLU A 174 -10.33 3.64 14.24
C GLU A 174 -9.50 3.05 15.40
N VAL A 175 -8.17 3.16 15.29
CA VAL A 175 -7.23 2.74 16.35
C VAL A 175 -7.22 3.81 17.44
N ILE A 176 -7.46 3.42 18.69
CA ILE A 176 -7.49 4.33 19.86
C ILE A 176 -6.30 4.12 20.79
N LYS A 177 -5.62 2.97 20.70
CA LYS A 177 -4.45 2.69 21.52
C LYS A 177 -3.59 1.62 20.87
N THR A 178 -2.29 1.71 21.08
CA THR A 178 -1.30 0.79 20.50
C THR A 178 -0.31 0.27 21.56
N LYS A 179 0.13 -0.97 21.37
CA LYS A 179 1.30 -1.54 22.05
C LYS A 179 2.15 -2.27 21.02
N THR A 180 3.46 -2.20 21.15
CA THR A 180 4.38 -2.91 20.26
C THR A 180 5.55 -3.51 21.02
N SER A 181 6.05 -4.62 20.50
CA SER A 181 7.30 -5.25 20.87
C SER A 181 8.10 -5.53 19.60
N ILE A 182 9.40 -5.32 19.65
CA ILE A 182 10.32 -5.57 18.54
C ILE A 182 11.29 -6.68 18.89
N PHE A 183 11.77 -7.38 17.86
CA PHE A 183 12.94 -8.23 18.00
C PHE A 183 14.19 -7.36 18.27
N PRO A 184 15.13 -7.78 19.12
CA PRO A 184 16.33 -6.99 19.38
C PRO A 184 17.05 -6.59 18.10
N GLN A 185 17.46 -5.32 18.02
CA GLN A 185 18.19 -4.80 16.87
C GLN A 185 19.56 -5.48 16.73
N THR A 186 19.96 -5.72 15.49
CA THR A 186 21.32 -6.08 15.11
C THR A 186 22.05 -4.85 14.54
N GLU A 187 23.35 -4.94 14.31
CA GLU A 187 24.09 -3.85 13.63
C GLU A 187 23.51 -3.56 12.22
N ASP A 188 23.00 -4.59 11.53
CA ASP A 188 22.45 -4.44 10.19
C ASP A 188 21.05 -3.80 10.21
N SER A 189 20.33 -3.90 11.32
CA SER A 189 18.98 -3.33 11.51
C SER A 189 18.98 -2.04 12.34
N LYS A 190 20.12 -1.42 12.60
CA LYS A 190 20.24 -0.21 13.41
C LYS A 190 19.31 0.91 12.94
N GLY A 191 18.42 1.39 13.83
CA GLY A 191 17.37 2.38 13.54
C GLY A 191 16.08 1.77 12.94
N ASP A 192 16.02 0.46 12.76
CA ASP A 192 14.89 -0.33 12.29
C ASP A 192 14.82 -1.65 13.09
N THR A 193 13.97 -2.59 12.72
CA THR A 193 13.93 -3.95 13.27
C THR A 193 13.55 -4.94 12.17
N ASP A 194 13.86 -6.23 12.37
CA ASP A 194 13.50 -7.29 11.45
C ASP A 194 12.22 -8.03 11.83
N SER A 195 11.66 -7.76 13.01
CA SER A 195 10.37 -8.31 13.42
C SER A 195 9.70 -7.42 14.46
N THR A 196 8.38 -7.32 14.38
CA THR A 196 7.54 -6.63 15.35
C THR A 196 6.20 -7.31 15.52
N GLN A 197 5.69 -7.27 16.75
CA GLN A 197 4.33 -7.65 17.10
C GLN A 197 3.64 -6.46 17.73
N SER A 198 2.52 -6.02 17.15
CA SER A 198 1.82 -4.83 17.62
C SER A 198 0.34 -5.11 17.83
N ILE A 199 -0.20 -4.66 18.96
CA ILE A 199 -1.61 -4.75 19.32
C ILE A 199 -2.25 -3.38 19.09
N LEU A 200 -3.39 -3.37 18.40
CA LEU A 200 -4.23 -2.22 18.13
C LEU A 200 -5.56 -2.39 18.85
N GLU A 201 -5.88 -1.50 19.80
CA GLU A 201 -7.21 -1.42 20.40
C GLU A 201 -8.08 -0.52 19.51
N MET A 202 -9.22 -1.04 19.04
CA MET A 202 -10.09 -0.36 18.09
C MET A 202 -11.26 0.35 18.79
N SER A 203 -11.76 1.43 18.21
CA SER A 203 -12.81 2.29 18.77
C SER A 203 -14.15 1.57 19.05
N GLY A 204 -14.46 0.51 18.32
CA GLY A 204 -15.64 -0.33 18.52
C GLY A 204 -15.39 -1.58 19.37
N GLY A 205 -14.20 -1.69 20.00
CA GLY A 205 -13.85 -2.79 20.91
C GLY A 205 -13.16 -3.98 20.26
N ALA A 206 -13.01 -4.01 18.94
CA ALA A 206 -12.20 -5.03 18.29
C ALA A 206 -10.71 -4.88 18.66
N ILE A 207 -9.96 -5.97 18.53
CA ILE A 207 -8.51 -5.98 18.72
C ILE A 207 -7.85 -6.38 17.40
N GLY A 208 -6.88 -5.57 16.94
CA GLY A 208 -6.01 -5.90 15.84
C GLY A 208 -4.65 -6.40 16.32
N LEU A 209 -4.12 -7.45 15.71
CA LEU A 209 -2.73 -7.87 15.83
C LEU A 209 -2.03 -7.65 14.50
N VAL A 210 -0.95 -6.89 14.52
CA VAL A 210 -0.03 -6.70 13.39
C VAL A 210 1.22 -7.53 13.66
N SER A 211 1.45 -8.56 12.83
CA SER A 211 2.57 -9.49 12.96
C SER A 211 3.50 -9.37 11.75
N LEU A 212 4.69 -8.82 11.95
CA LEU A 212 5.65 -8.57 10.88
C LEU A 212 7.00 -9.23 11.13
N GLY A 213 7.60 -9.73 10.04
CA GLY A 213 8.95 -10.26 10.06
C GLY A 213 9.62 -10.20 8.69
N ARG A 214 10.96 -10.26 8.68
CA ARG A 214 11.78 -10.22 7.47
C ARG A 214 12.73 -11.43 7.37
N PHE A 215 12.26 -12.60 7.83
CA PHE A 215 13.05 -13.85 7.79
C PHE A 215 12.13 -15.08 7.81
N HIS A 216 11.27 -15.20 6.80
CA HIS A 216 10.42 -16.39 6.63
C HIS A 216 11.06 -17.37 5.64
N PRO A 217 11.69 -18.47 6.09
CA PRO A 217 12.32 -19.42 5.19
C PRO A 217 11.30 -20.06 4.26
N GLY A 218 11.50 -19.91 2.98
CA GLY A 218 10.62 -20.52 1.97
C GLY A 218 9.83 -19.53 1.13
N GLY A 219 9.95 -18.23 1.37
CA GLY A 219 9.31 -17.16 0.59
C GLY A 219 8.34 -16.31 1.38
N ASP A 220 7.79 -15.30 0.74
CA ASP A 220 6.89 -14.34 1.38
C ASP A 220 5.58 -15.00 1.82
N LEU A 221 5.13 -14.63 3.04
CA LEU A 221 3.86 -15.04 3.61
C LEU A 221 3.06 -13.82 4.01
N VAL A 222 1.86 -13.67 3.44
CA VAL A 222 0.89 -12.65 3.84
C VAL A 222 -0.44 -13.32 4.12
N SER A 223 -1.00 -13.09 5.30
CA SER A 223 -2.27 -13.70 5.71
C SER A 223 -3.10 -12.80 6.60
N ALA A 224 -4.38 -13.11 6.70
CA ALA A 224 -5.31 -12.51 7.64
C ALA A 224 -6.17 -13.57 8.31
N GLU A 225 -6.44 -13.40 9.62
CA GLU A 225 -7.44 -14.16 10.35
C GLU A 225 -8.44 -13.20 10.98
N VAL A 226 -9.72 -13.46 10.79
CA VAL A 226 -10.81 -12.63 11.28
C VAL A 226 -11.70 -13.50 12.16
N PHE A 227 -11.86 -13.09 13.42
CA PHE A 227 -12.72 -13.73 14.41
C PHE A 227 -13.88 -12.77 14.70
N THR A 228 -15.09 -13.24 14.46
CA THR A 228 -16.31 -12.49 14.72
C THR A 228 -17.17 -13.22 15.73
N SER A 229 -18.29 -12.64 16.13
CA SER A 229 -19.26 -13.30 17.04
C SER A 229 -19.92 -14.55 16.44
N LYS A 230 -19.80 -14.79 15.11
CA LYS A 230 -20.47 -15.90 14.43
C LYS A 230 -19.57 -16.77 13.57
N GLU A 231 -18.41 -16.27 13.14
CA GLU A 231 -17.55 -16.94 12.15
C GLU A 231 -16.07 -16.70 12.44
N HIS A 232 -15.22 -17.67 12.10
CA HIS A 232 -13.77 -17.53 11.99
C HIS A 232 -13.38 -17.76 10.53
N THR A 233 -12.67 -16.81 9.96
CA THR A 233 -12.16 -16.89 8.58
C THR A 233 -10.65 -16.68 8.57
N ARG A 234 -9.91 -17.58 7.90
CA ARG A 234 -8.49 -17.43 7.59
C ARG A 234 -8.30 -17.25 6.09
N ILE A 235 -7.52 -16.26 5.71
CA ILE A 235 -7.19 -15.94 4.32
C ILE A 235 -5.68 -15.95 4.15
N GLU A 236 -5.19 -16.79 3.26
CA GLU A 236 -3.78 -16.78 2.82
C GLU A 236 -3.68 -15.96 1.55
N ILE A 237 -3.14 -14.74 1.66
CA ILE A 237 -3.08 -13.76 0.57
C ILE A 237 -1.89 -14.05 -0.33
N LEU A 238 -0.70 -14.22 0.26
CA LEU A 238 0.50 -14.68 -0.43
C LEU A 238 1.09 -15.84 0.36
N THR A 239 1.51 -16.86 -0.35
CA THR A 239 2.26 -18.00 0.20
C THR A 239 3.35 -18.37 -0.78
N PRO A 240 4.38 -19.10 -0.36
CA PRO A 240 5.39 -19.63 -1.28
C PRO A 240 4.81 -20.41 -2.45
N SER A 241 3.67 -21.09 -2.23
CA SER A 241 2.99 -21.89 -3.27
C SER A 241 2.15 -21.07 -4.26
N THR A 242 1.58 -19.94 -3.84
CA THR A 242 0.81 -19.03 -4.72
C THR A 242 1.70 -18.08 -5.51
N GLY A 243 2.91 -17.84 -5.00
CA GLY A 243 3.84 -16.85 -5.56
C GLY A 243 3.20 -15.45 -5.66
N GLU A 244 3.61 -14.67 -6.65
CA GLU A 244 3.16 -13.30 -6.84
C GLU A 244 1.76 -13.18 -7.48
N LYS A 245 1.15 -14.27 -7.93
CA LYS A 245 -0.10 -14.20 -8.74
C LYS A 245 -1.23 -13.44 -8.05
N PRO A 246 -1.57 -13.69 -6.77
CA PRO A 246 -2.65 -12.94 -6.10
C PRO A 246 -2.37 -11.44 -6.04
N GLN A 247 -1.13 -11.04 -5.82
CA GLN A 247 -0.73 -9.64 -5.82
C GLN A 247 -0.86 -9.01 -7.21
N LEU A 248 -0.41 -9.67 -8.27
CA LEU A 248 -0.54 -9.18 -9.63
C LEU A 248 -2.02 -9.00 -10.04
N ASP A 249 -2.88 -9.96 -9.67
CA ASP A 249 -4.32 -9.85 -9.91
C ASP A 249 -4.93 -8.67 -9.14
N ALA A 250 -4.56 -8.47 -7.87
CA ALA A 250 -5.06 -7.37 -7.06
C ALA A 250 -4.56 -6.00 -7.56
N LEU A 251 -3.30 -5.88 -7.98
CA LEU A 251 -2.75 -4.66 -8.59
C LEU A 251 -3.49 -4.30 -9.89
N ARG A 252 -3.83 -5.31 -10.71
CA ARG A 252 -4.64 -5.10 -11.92
C ARG A 252 -6.04 -4.61 -11.57
N LEU A 253 -6.75 -5.28 -10.67
CA LEU A 253 -8.08 -4.89 -10.22
C LEU A 253 -8.09 -3.49 -9.59
N GLN A 254 -7.07 -3.15 -8.83
CA GLN A 254 -6.89 -1.82 -8.24
C GLN A 254 -6.79 -0.72 -9.32
N ALA A 255 -5.95 -0.94 -10.33
CA ALA A 255 -5.79 0.04 -11.41
C ALA A 255 -7.05 0.13 -12.29
N GLU A 256 -7.75 -0.98 -12.53
CA GLU A 256 -9.03 -1.00 -13.24
C GLU A 256 -10.11 -0.24 -12.46
N SER A 257 -10.18 -0.42 -11.14
CA SER A 257 -11.09 0.31 -10.26
C SER A 257 -10.77 1.81 -10.23
N PHE A 258 -9.47 2.18 -10.15
CA PHE A 258 -9.04 3.57 -10.26
C PHE A 258 -9.45 4.20 -11.60
N ALA A 259 -9.20 3.51 -12.71
CA ALA A 259 -9.61 4.00 -14.03
C ALA A 259 -11.14 4.19 -14.12
N ASN A 260 -11.92 3.25 -13.61
CA ASN A 260 -13.37 3.38 -13.50
C ASN A 260 -13.79 4.61 -12.69
N TRP A 261 -13.14 4.85 -11.55
CA TRP A 261 -13.40 6.06 -10.75
C TRP A 261 -13.03 7.34 -11.50
N VAL A 262 -11.92 7.37 -12.22
CA VAL A 262 -11.52 8.53 -13.06
C VAL A 262 -12.60 8.83 -14.09
N LEU A 263 -13.21 7.83 -14.69
CA LEU A 263 -14.29 7.94 -15.68
C LEU A 263 -15.69 8.21 -15.08
N GLY A 264 -15.79 8.44 -13.76
CA GLY A 264 -17.05 8.81 -13.10
C GLY A 264 -17.74 7.68 -12.35
N GLY A 265 -17.14 6.50 -12.26
CA GLY A 265 -17.62 5.38 -11.43
C GLY A 265 -17.35 5.62 -9.93
N PRO A 266 -17.69 4.63 -9.08
CA PRO A 266 -17.48 4.72 -7.63
C PRO A 266 -16.00 4.70 -7.26
N GLN A 267 -15.67 5.34 -6.12
CA GLN A 267 -14.39 5.19 -5.46
C GLN A 267 -14.41 3.95 -4.57
N GLU A 268 -13.54 2.99 -4.84
CA GLU A 268 -13.43 1.75 -4.06
C GLU A 268 -12.07 1.57 -3.38
N GLY A 269 -11.06 2.31 -3.81
CA GLY A 269 -9.71 2.26 -3.27
C GLY A 269 -9.50 3.17 -2.05
N ALA A 270 -8.33 3.05 -1.44
CA ALA A 270 -7.95 3.87 -0.30
C ALA A 270 -7.71 5.33 -0.69
N THR A 271 -8.05 6.22 0.21
CA THR A 271 -7.86 7.67 0.10
C THR A 271 -6.52 8.11 0.69
N SER A 272 -6.16 9.39 0.50
CA SER A 272 -5.05 10.00 1.24
C SER A 272 -5.31 10.05 2.76
N ALA A 273 -6.58 10.18 3.19
CA ALA A 273 -6.94 10.14 4.60
C ALA A 273 -6.73 8.73 5.22
N ASP A 274 -7.00 7.67 4.47
CA ASP A 274 -6.65 6.31 4.90
C ASP A 274 -5.12 6.15 5.07
N ALA A 275 -4.35 6.69 4.13
CA ALA A 275 -2.89 6.66 4.20
C ALA A 275 -2.33 7.50 5.33
N GLU A 276 -2.89 8.70 5.56
CA GLU A 276 -2.56 9.57 6.70
C GLU A 276 -2.76 8.83 8.01
N ALA A 277 -3.93 8.23 8.22
CA ALA A 277 -4.24 7.49 9.44
C ALA A 277 -3.34 6.25 9.62
N ALA A 278 -3.07 5.50 8.55
CA ALA A 278 -2.18 4.34 8.64
C ALA A 278 -0.73 4.75 8.98
N LEU A 279 -0.23 5.85 8.40
CA LEU A 279 1.09 6.39 8.69
C LEU A 279 1.20 6.97 10.10
N ASP A 280 0.16 7.65 10.59
CA ASP A 280 0.14 8.16 11.96
C ASP A 280 0.28 7.02 12.98
N ILE A 281 -0.49 5.94 12.81
CA ILE A 281 -0.42 4.74 13.64
C ILE A 281 0.95 4.06 13.49
N ALA A 282 1.49 3.92 12.29
CA ALA A 282 2.80 3.33 12.05
C ALA A 282 3.92 4.11 12.77
N ASN A 283 3.86 5.44 12.75
CA ASN A 283 4.79 6.31 13.48
C ASN A 283 4.63 6.18 15.01
N GLN A 284 3.40 6.05 15.51
CA GLN A 284 3.17 5.76 16.94
C GLN A 284 3.77 4.41 17.35
N LEU A 285 3.59 3.35 16.54
CA LEU A 285 4.19 2.04 16.80
C LEU A 285 5.72 2.12 16.80
N LYS A 286 6.31 2.84 15.85
CA LYS A 286 7.75 3.08 15.77
C LYS A 286 8.26 3.79 17.02
N SER A 287 7.58 4.84 17.45
CA SER A 287 7.90 5.58 18.69
C SER A 287 7.78 4.70 19.94
N ASN A 288 6.70 3.91 20.05
CA ASN A 288 6.49 2.98 21.16
C ASN A 288 7.55 1.87 21.22
N ALA A 289 8.17 1.55 20.11
CA ALA A 289 9.31 0.63 20.01
C ALA A 289 10.65 1.25 20.43
N GLY A 290 10.69 2.56 20.73
CA GLY A 290 11.93 3.28 21.03
C GLY A 290 12.84 3.49 19.82
N LEU A 291 12.31 3.34 18.60
CA LEU A 291 13.03 3.63 17.38
C LEU A 291 12.86 5.11 17.01
N ALA A 292 13.98 5.78 16.68
CA ALA A 292 13.94 7.19 16.28
C ALA A 292 13.06 7.41 15.06
N SER A 293 12.30 8.50 15.10
CA SER A 293 11.48 8.98 13.98
C SER A 293 12.34 9.53 12.86
#